data_1df77a376095162d663a3fe8d38f6736
#
_entry.id   1df77a376095162d663a3fe8d38f6736
#
_cell.length_a   1.000
_cell.length_b   1.000
_cell.length_c   1.000
_cell.angle_alpha   90.00
_cell.angle_beta   90.00
_cell.angle_gamma   90.00
#
_symmetry.space_group_name_H-M   'P 1'
#
loop_
_entity.id
_entity.type
_entity.pdbx_description
1 polymer ?
#
loop_
_entity_poly.entity_id
_entity_poly.type
_entity_poly.pdbx_seq_one_letter_code
_entity_poly.pdbx_strand_id
1 'polypeptide(L)'
;MLLVDTNVLVDVLENDPEWADWSIGQLRAQSKIHRLAINPVIYSELSLTFSNVDALDKTIDKLGLAMLELPRPALFLAGKAFVRYRRQGATKNNVLADFFIGAHAAVSRYPLLTRDTRRYSAYFADVKLIAPNVPISPN
;
A
#
# COMPACT_ATOMS: atom_id res chain seq x y z
N MET A 1 -8.86 -2.03 -10.92
CA MET A 1 -7.78 -1.30 -10.21
C MET A 1 -7.11 -2.20 -9.20
N LEU A 2 -5.81 -2.07 -9.07
CA LEU A 2 -5.04 -2.71 -8.00
C LEU A 2 -4.27 -1.61 -7.29
N LEU A 3 -4.45 -1.49 -5.98
CA LEU A 3 -3.74 -0.50 -5.17
C LEU A 3 -2.36 -1.05 -4.81
N VAL A 4 -1.32 -0.23 -5.01
CA VAL A 4 0.07 -0.64 -4.76
C VAL A 4 0.57 0.06 -3.50
N ASP A 5 0.91 -0.73 -2.48
CA ASP A 5 1.43 -0.20 -1.23
C ASP A 5 2.81 0.43 -1.44
N THR A 6 3.11 1.43 -0.63
CA THR A 6 4.36 2.18 -0.69
C THR A 6 5.59 1.28 -0.63
N ASN A 7 5.58 0.25 0.22
CA ASN A 7 6.74 -0.62 0.41
C ASN A 7 7.19 -1.31 -0.88
N VAL A 8 6.23 -1.69 -1.74
CA VAL A 8 6.53 -2.34 -3.02
C VAL A 8 7.24 -1.35 -3.97
N LEU A 9 6.76 -0.12 -4.01
CA LEU A 9 7.34 0.90 -4.87
C LEU A 9 8.73 1.33 -4.40
N VAL A 10 8.90 1.50 -3.10
CA VAL A 10 10.19 1.85 -2.50
C VAL A 10 11.23 0.76 -2.75
N ASP A 11 10.84 -0.52 -2.67
CA ASP A 11 11.75 -1.63 -2.98
C ASP A 11 12.38 -1.48 -4.36
N VAL A 12 11.56 -1.11 -5.34
CA VAL A 12 12.02 -0.93 -6.73
C VAL A 12 12.88 0.32 -6.86
N LEU A 13 12.42 1.42 -6.27
CA LEU A 13 13.10 2.72 -6.41
C LEU A 13 14.47 2.73 -5.71
N GLU A 14 14.59 2.04 -4.59
CA GLU A 14 15.83 1.95 -3.83
C GLU A 14 16.65 0.70 -4.17
N ASN A 15 16.18 -0.11 -5.09
CA ASN A 15 16.81 -1.39 -5.47
C ASN A 15 17.13 -2.23 -4.22
N ASP A 16 16.10 -2.48 -3.42
CA ASP A 16 16.23 -3.24 -2.17
C ASP A 16 16.88 -4.60 -2.44
N PRO A 17 17.96 -4.97 -1.72
CA PRO A 17 18.70 -6.20 -2.03
C PRO A 17 17.90 -7.49 -1.77
N GLU A 18 16.88 -7.42 -0.93
CA GLU A 18 16.05 -8.58 -0.62
C GLU A 18 14.77 -8.62 -1.45
N TRP A 19 14.13 -7.46 -1.69
CA TRP A 19 12.77 -7.41 -2.19
C TRP A 19 12.58 -6.81 -3.58
N ALA A 20 13.60 -6.14 -4.14
CA ALA A 20 13.44 -5.46 -5.43
C ALA A 20 12.97 -6.41 -6.53
N ASP A 21 13.55 -7.60 -6.62
CA ASP A 21 13.20 -8.58 -7.68
C ASP A 21 11.76 -9.04 -7.55
N TRP A 22 11.32 -9.35 -6.33
CA TRP A 22 9.93 -9.75 -6.10
C TRP A 22 8.98 -8.62 -6.46
N SER A 23 9.27 -7.41 -6.00
CA SER A 23 8.41 -6.25 -6.22
C SER A 23 8.32 -5.86 -7.70
N ILE A 24 9.45 -5.86 -8.41
CA ILE A 24 9.46 -5.63 -9.86
C ILE A 24 8.64 -6.71 -10.59
N GLY A 25 8.84 -7.97 -10.24
CA GLY A 25 8.13 -9.09 -10.83
C GLY A 25 6.62 -8.96 -10.65
N GLN A 26 6.18 -8.57 -9.46
CA GLN A 26 4.76 -8.37 -9.18
C GLN A 26 4.18 -7.17 -9.94
N LEU A 27 4.89 -6.05 -9.97
CA LEU A 27 4.42 -4.89 -10.74
C LEU A 27 4.22 -5.24 -12.21
N ARG A 28 5.16 -5.97 -12.79
CA ARG A 28 5.06 -6.42 -14.19
C ARG A 28 3.90 -7.38 -14.40
N ALA A 29 3.80 -8.40 -13.56
CA ALA A 29 2.75 -9.42 -13.69
C ALA A 29 1.36 -8.83 -13.48
N GLN A 30 1.20 -8.01 -12.46
CA GLN A 30 -0.11 -7.45 -12.11
C GLN A 30 -0.56 -6.37 -13.10
N SER A 31 0.38 -5.64 -13.70
CA SER A 31 0.05 -4.62 -14.70
C SER A 31 -0.60 -5.20 -15.95
N LYS A 32 -0.45 -6.50 -16.19
CA LYS A 32 -1.06 -7.19 -17.33
C LYS A 32 -2.54 -7.46 -17.12
N ILE A 33 -3.00 -7.51 -15.89
CA ILE A 33 -4.38 -7.84 -15.52
C ILE A 33 -5.11 -6.71 -14.80
N HIS A 34 -4.39 -5.76 -14.23
CA HIS A 34 -4.97 -4.65 -13.47
C HIS A 34 -4.40 -3.32 -13.91
N ARG A 35 -5.18 -2.25 -13.77
CA ARG A 35 -4.64 -0.91 -13.72
C ARG A 35 -4.01 -0.70 -12.34
N LEU A 36 -2.72 -0.41 -12.31
CA LEU A 36 -2.02 -0.12 -11.05
C LEU A 36 -2.34 1.30 -10.59
N ALA A 37 -2.54 1.47 -9.29
CA ALA A 37 -2.95 2.76 -8.73
C ALA A 37 -2.30 3.04 -7.39
N ILE A 38 -2.16 4.33 -7.09
CA ILE A 38 -1.76 4.86 -5.79
C ILE A 38 -2.80 5.89 -5.34
N ASN A 39 -2.66 6.38 -4.12
CA ASN A 39 -3.53 7.40 -3.56
C ASN A 39 -2.68 8.51 -2.90
N PRO A 40 -3.30 9.58 -2.36
CA PRO A 40 -2.56 10.68 -1.75
C PRO A 40 -1.65 10.27 -0.61
N VAL A 41 -2.03 9.25 0.18
CA VAL A 41 -1.20 8.79 1.30
C VAL A 41 0.06 8.09 0.78
N ILE A 42 -0.09 7.22 -0.20
CA ILE A 42 1.05 6.55 -0.84
C ILE A 42 1.96 7.58 -1.51
N TYR A 43 1.38 8.54 -2.22
CA TYR A 43 2.11 9.63 -2.83
C TYR A 43 2.94 10.39 -1.79
N SER A 44 2.31 10.72 -0.66
CA SER A 44 2.98 11.43 0.43
C SER A 44 4.17 10.64 0.97
N GLU A 45 4.00 9.33 1.15
CA GLU A 45 5.11 8.48 1.61
C GLU A 45 6.23 8.40 0.57
N LEU A 46 5.90 8.31 -0.71
CA LEU A 46 6.89 8.30 -1.79
C LEU A 46 7.68 9.60 -1.85
N SER A 47 7.07 10.73 -1.47
CA SER A 47 7.76 12.02 -1.48
C SER A 47 9.00 12.05 -0.59
N LEU A 48 9.08 11.15 0.38
CA LEU A 48 10.26 11.05 1.25
C LEU A 48 11.51 10.58 0.51
N THR A 49 11.34 9.90 -0.63
CA THR A 49 12.45 9.40 -1.44
C THR A 49 12.82 10.32 -2.61
N PHE A 50 12.06 11.36 -2.84
CA PHE A 50 12.28 12.27 -3.97
C PHE A 50 12.62 13.69 -3.50
N SER A 51 13.45 14.39 -4.28
CA SER A 51 13.85 15.74 -3.94
C SER A 51 12.89 16.81 -4.43
N ASN A 52 12.04 16.50 -5.41
CA ASN A 52 11.05 17.45 -5.93
C ASN A 52 9.86 16.75 -6.56
N VAL A 53 8.79 17.53 -6.76
CA VAL A 53 7.52 17.05 -7.29
C VAL A 53 7.66 16.49 -8.70
N ASP A 54 8.41 17.19 -9.55
CA ASP A 54 8.53 16.79 -10.96
C ASP A 54 9.17 15.42 -11.09
N ALA A 55 10.19 15.12 -10.29
CA ALA A 55 10.85 13.83 -10.30
C ALA A 55 9.90 12.71 -9.88
N LEU A 56 9.11 12.94 -8.84
CA LEU A 56 8.11 11.97 -8.38
C LEU A 56 7.04 11.76 -9.44
N ASP A 57 6.48 12.83 -9.99
CA ASP A 57 5.41 12.73 -10.98
C ASP A 57 5.88 12.00 -12.25
N LYS A 58 7.10 12.26 -12.70
CA LYS A 58 7.67 11.53 -13.84
C LYS A 58 7.81 10.06 -13.56
N THR A 59 8.18 9.68 -12.35
CA THR A 59 8.30 8.29 -11.95
C THR A 59 6.92 7.61 -11.91
N ILE A 60 5.92 8.29 -11.38
CA ILE A 60 4.53 7.78 -11.35
C ILE A 60 4.04 7.52 -12.77
N ASP A 61 4.27 8.46 -13.68
CA ASP A 61 3.89 8.32 -15.09
C ASP A 61 4.64 7.18 -15.76
N LYS A 62 5.93 7.08 -15.52
CA LYS A 62 6.78 6.02 -16.09
C LYS A 62 6.34 4.64 -15.63
N LEU A 63 5.92 4.51 -14.37
CA LEU A 63 5.44 3.24 -13.83
C LEU A 63 3.98 2.96 -14.22
N GLY A 64 3.31 3.89 -14.88
CA GLY A 64 1.93 3.72 -15.30
C GLY A 64 0.93 3.70 -14.17
N LEU A 65 1.21 4.39 -13.07
CA LEU A 65 0.35 4.40 -11.89
C LEU A 65 -0.75 5.45 -12.02
N ALA A 66 -1.99 5.04 -11.80
CA ALA A 66 -3.11 5.98 -11.69
C ALA A 66 -3.10 6.62 -10.30
N MET A 67 -3.41 7.90 -10.23
CA MET A 67 -3.56 8.61 -8.96
C MET A 67 -5.05 8.68 -8.61
N LEU A 68 -5.44 8.04 -7.51
CA LEU A 68 -6.82 7.98 -7.06
C LEU A 68 -7.02 8.89 -5.85
N GLU A 69 -8.22 9.43 -5.73
CA GLU A 69 -8.62 10.14 -4.52
C GLU A 69 -9.03 9.16 -3.43
N LEU A 70 -8.91 9.58 -2.17
CA LEU A 70 -9.41 8.80 -1.04
C LEU A 70 -10.90 9.09 -0.84
N PRO A 71 -11.77 8.07 -0.98
CA PRO A 71 -13.21 8.29 -0.74
C PRO A 71 -13.47 8.61 0.73
N ARG A 72 -14.48 9.44 0.99
CA ARG A 72 -14.85 9.75 2.38
C ARG A 72 -15.16 8.52 3.23
N PRO A 73 -15.88 7.50 2.71
CA PRO A 73 -16.10 6.28 3.50
C PRO A 73 -14.80 5.59 3.92
N ALA A 74 -13.75 5.67 3.09
CA ALA A 74 -12.44 5.12 3.45
C ALA A 74 -11.79 5.91 4.58
N LEU A 75 -11.92 7.24 4.57
CA LEU A 75 -11.41 8.07 5.65
C LEU A 75 -12.09 7.74 6.98
N PHE A 76 -13.40 7.59 6.96
CA PHE A 76 -14.16 7.22 8.15
C PHE A 76 -13.75 5.83 8.67
N LEU A 77 -13.67 4.85 7.77
CA LEU A 77 -13.27 3.48 8.13
C LEU A 77 -11.86 3.44 8.72
N ALA A 78 -10.93 4.21 8.13
CA ALA A 78 -9.56 4.29 8.63
C ALA A 78 -9.52 4.82 10.05
N GLY A 79 -10.29 5.86 10.35
CA GLY A 79 -10.40 6.42 11.69
C GLY A 79 -10.93 5.41 12.69
N LYS A 80 -11.98 4.68 12.33
CA LYS A 80 -12.57 3.64 13.21
C LYS A 80 -11.59 2.50 13.47
N ALA A 81 -10.89 2.05 12.45
CA ALA A 81 -9.88 0.99 12.59
C ALA A 81 -8.72 1.45 13.47
N PHE A 82 -8.30 2.71 13.33
CA PHE A 82 -7.22 3.27 14.15
C PHE A 82 -7.63 3.36 15.62
N VAL A 83 -8.86 3.77 15.91
CA VAL A 83 -9.37 3.80 17.29
C VAL A 83 -9.34 2.39 17.89
N ARG A 84 -9.77 1.39 17.13
CA ARG A 84 -9.74 -0.02 17.58
C ARG A 84 -8.31 -0.49 17.87
N TYR A 85 -7.37 -0.11 17.00
CA TYR A 85 -5.94 -0.39 17.16
C TYR A 85 -5.41 0.21 18.48
N ARG A 86 -5.75 1.47 18.76
CA ARG A 86 -5.33 2.16 19.99
C ARG A 86 -5.95 1.52 21.22
N ARG A 87 -7.21 1.11 21.16
CA ARG A 87 -7.90 0.42 22.27
C ARG A 87 -7.29 -0.92 22.62
N GLN A 88 -6.59 -1.54 21.68
CA GLN A 88 -5.88 -2.79 21.93
C GLN A 88 -4.51 -2.58 22.57
N GLY A 89 -4.23 -1.37 23.04
CA GLY A 89 -2.98 -1.04 23.73
C GLY A 89 -1.83 -0.65 22.85
N ALA A 90 -2.05 -0.57 21.54
CA ALA A 90 -1.01 -0.17 20.62
C ALA A 90 -0.69 1.31 20.74
N THR A 91 0.59 1.66 20.74
CA THR A 91 1.06 3.03 20.98
C THR A 91 1.74 3.67 19.79
N LYS A 92 2.02 2.91 18.72
CA LYS A 92 2.66 3.44 17.53
C LYS A 92 1.72 4.40 16.80
N ASN A 93 2.21 5.58 16.45
CA ASN A 93 1.45 6.57 15.69
C ASN A 93 1.79 6.58 14.19
N ASN A 94 2.94 6.03 13.83
CA ASN A 94 3.44 6.05 12.45
C ASN A 94 2.77 5.01 11.54
N VAL A 95 1.75 4.33 12.03
CA VAL A 95 1.00 3.31 11.27
C VAL A 95 -0.29 3.84 10.65
N LEU A 96 -0.63 5.10 10.91
CA LEU A 96 -1.90 5.68 10.42
C LEU A 96 -2.02 5.60 8.89
N ALA A 97 -0.91 5.75 8.18
CA ALA A 97 -0.88 5.62 6.72
C ALA A 97 -1.43 4.26 6.27
N ASP A 98 -1.04 3.18 6.94
CA ASP A 98 -1.52 1.83 6.62
C ASP A 98 -3.03 1.70 6.76
N PHE A 99 -3.62 2.40 7.75
CA PHE A 99 -5.07 2.38 7.94
C PHE A 99 -5.80 3.09 6.80
N PHE A 100 -5.26 4.19 6.28
CA PHE A 100 -5.83 4.86 5.11
C PHE A 100 -5.72 3.97 3.85
N ILE A 101 -4.59 3.33 3.67
CA ILE A 101 -4.37 2.46 2.51
C ILE A 101 -5.30 1.24 2.57
N GLY A 102 -5.36 0.58 3.71
CA GLY A 102 -6.23 -0.59 3.90
C GLY A 102 -7.71 -0.26 3.77
N ALA A 103 -8.14 0.87 4.35
CA ALA A 103 -9.52 1.32 4.24
C ALA A 103 -9.91 1.66 2.79
N HIS A 104 -8.99 2.30 2.05
CA HIS A 104 -9.24 2.60 0.64
C HIS A 104 -9.47 1.32 -0.16
N ALA A 105 -8.59 0.34 0.02
CA ALA A 105 -8.74 -0.95 -0.66
C ALA A 105 -10.06 -1.64 -0.27
N ALA A 106 -10.42 -1.61 1.01
CA ALA A 106 -11.64 -2.25 1.51
C ALA A 106 -12.90 -1.61 0.94
N VAL A 107 -13.01 -0.30 1.01
CA VAL A 107 -14.21 0.43 0.58
C VAL A 107 -14.39 0.34 -0.94
N SER A 108 -13.31 0.45 -1.69
CA SER A 108 -13.35 0.42 -3.15
C SER A 108 -13.29 -1.00 -3.73
N ARG A 109 -13.10 -2.00 -2.87
CA ARG A 109 -12.96 -3.41 -3.26
C ARG A 109 -11.83 -3.63 -4.24
N TYR A 110 -10.71 -2.96 -4.00
CA TYR A 110 -9.50 -3.15 -4.78
C TYR A 110 -8.59 -4.16 -4.09
N PRO A 111 -7.97 -5.09 -4.81
CA PRO A 111 -6.87 -5.85 -4.23
C PRO A 111 -5.71 -4.92 -3.91
N LEU A 112 -4.92 -5.30 -2.93
CA LEU A 112 -3.77 -4.53 -2.45
C LEU A 112 -2.50 -5.35 -2.63
N LEU A 113 -1.55 -4.79 -3.39
CA LEU A 113 -0.21 -5.37 -3.55
C LEU A 113 0.69 -4.81 -2.45
N THR A 114 1.18 -5.68 -1.57
CA THR A 114 1.97 -5.27 -0.41
C THR A 114 2.92 -6.37 0.01
N ARG A 115 4.02 -5.98 0.68
CA ARG A 115 4.89 -6.94 1.36
C ARG A 115 4.45 -7.22 2.80
N ASP A 116 3.70 -6.30 3.39
CA ASP A 116 3.30 -6.38 4.80
C ASP A 116 1.84 -6.79 4.89
N THR A 117 1.62 -8.03 5.35
CA THR A 117 0.26 -8.58 5.46
C THR A 117 -0.34 -8.41 6.85
N ARG A 118 0.50 -8.21 7.85
CA ARG A 118 0.09 -8.35 9.25
C ARG A 118 -1.03 -7.40 9.65
N ARG A 119 -0.84 -6.09 9.41
CA ARG A 119 -1.83 -5.09 9.82
C ARG A 119 -3.07 -5.14 8.95
N TYR A 120 -2.90 -5.34 7.65
CA TYR A 120 -4.04 -5.40 6.74
C TYR A 120 -4.92 -6.62 7.04
N SER A 121 -4.34 -7.78 7.30
CA SER A 121 -5.10 -8.96 7.68
C SER A 121 -5.85 -8.78 8.99
N ALA A 122 -5.27 -8.06 9.94
CA ALA A 122 -5.87 -7.86 11.26
C ALA A 122 -7.05 -6.88 11.24
N TYR A 123 -6.99 -5.82 10.42
CA TYR A 123 -7.98 -4.74 10.47
C TYR A 123 -8.84 -4.61 9.22
N PHE A 124 -8.44 -5.24 8.12
CA PHE A 124 -9.15 -5.18 6.84
C PHE A 124 -9.20 -6.59 6.23
N ALA A 125 -9.83 -7.51 6.95
CA ALA A 125 -9.80 -8.94 6.62
C ALA A 125 -10.40 -9.26 5.24
N ASP A 126 -11.30 -8.40 4.74
CA ASP A 126 -11.96 -8.62 3.44
C ASP A 126 -11.13 -8.15 2.26
N VAL A 127 -10.03 -7.43 2.50
CA VAL A 127 -9.16 -6.98 1.42
C VAL A 127 -8.35 -8.17 0.90
N LYS A 128 -8.40 -8.37 -0.42
CA LYS A 128 -7.56 -9.38 -1.06
C LYS A 128 -6.13 -8.85 -1.13
N LEU A 129 -5.21 -9.52 -0.45
CA LEU A 129 -3.80 -9.15 -0.46
C LEU A 129 -3.05 -9.95 -1.52
N ILE A 130 -2.23 -9.26 -2.30
CA ILE A 130 -1.24 -9.88 -3.17
C ILE A 130 0.11 -9.61 -2.50
N ALA A 131 0.70 -10.65 -1.94
CA ALA A 131 1.84 -10.53 -1.04
C ALA A 131 2.79 -11.71 -1.22
N PRO A 132 4.04 -11.58 -0.75
CA PRO A 132 4.98 -12.70 -0.81
C PRO A 132 4.41 -13.93 -0.13
N ASN A 133 4.70 -15.08 -0.72
CA ASN A 133 4.31 -16.35 -0.13
C ASN A 133 5.33 -16.70 0.97
N VAL A 134 5.16 -16.05 2.11
CA VAL A 134 6.01 -16.29 3.26
C VAL A 134 5.47 -17.49 4.01
N PRO A 135 6.29 -18.50 4.34
CA PRO A 135 5.83 -19.62 5.16
C PRO A 135 5.21 -19.09 6.44
N ILE A 136 3.99 -19.54 6.74
CA ILE A 136 3.33 -19.17 7.99
C ILE A 136 4.19 -19.75 9.12
N SER A 137 4.67 -18.85 9.97
CA SER A 137 5.40 -19.27 11.16
C SER A 137 4.47 -20.16 11.99
N PRO A 138 4.91 -21.34 12.44
CA PRO A 138 4.04 -22.28 13.13
C PRO A 138 3.65 -21.85 14.55
N ASN A 139 3.73 -20.61 14.86
CA ASN A 139 3.29 -20.08 16.16
C ASN A 139 2.56 -18.80 16.02
#